data_6efff621184b5e3fc41c0351fb30a4cf
#
_entry.id   6efff621184b5e3fc41c0351fb30a4cf
#
_cell.length_a   1.000
_cell.length_b   1.000
_cell.length_c   1.000
_cell.angle_alpha   90.00
_cell.angle_beta   90.00
_cell.angle_gamma   90.00
#
_symmetry.space_group_name_H-M   'P 1'
#
loop_
_entity.id
_entity.type
_entity.pdbx_description
1 polymer ?
#
loop_
_entity_poly.entity_id
_entity_poly.type
_entity_poly.pdbx_seq_one_letter_code
_entity_poly.pdbx_strand_id
1 'polypeptide(L)'
;YLDSIDYFIPEKTILAHGSWVKKSEMRTMARRNLVLAHCPSSNMKLACGGTASLPAYKEAGVEVRLGTDGPASSGSGLDMAVEARLSCLVQRHDHWDASALLAKEAFAMATVESKDWAVWNLKDIRMSPYGKDNERHISNLIYNGGECLDLWVDGAPIMQSGEIKTLNEQELLETFNDTVNDYYSQL
;
A
#
# COMPACT_ATOMS: atom_id res chain seq x y z
N TYR A 1 -24.27 -14.43 2.45
CA TYR A 1 -25.18 -13.83 3.44
C TYR A 1 -25.25 -12.32 3.34
N LEU A 2 -24.13 -11.56 3.46
CA LEU A 2 -24.16 -10.09 3.38
C LEU A 2 -24.80 -9.55 2.09
N ASP A 3 -24.53 -10.20 0.96
CA ASP A 3 -25.15 -9.87 -0.32
C ASP A 3 -26.68 -10.07 -0.32
N SER A 4 -27.17 -11.12 0.36
CA SER A 4 -28.63 -11.42 0.39
C SER A 4 -29.43 -10.48 1.28
N ILE A 5 -28.79 -9.64 2.08
CA ILE A 5 -29.43 -8.62 2.93
C ILE A 5 -29.09 -7.19 2.48
N ASP A 6 -28.60 -7.04 1.26
CA ASP A 6 -28.19 -5.74 0.67
C ASP A 6 -27.30 -4.89 1.56
N TYR A 7 -26.38 -5.54 2.29
CA TYR A 7 -25.47 -4.88 3.24
C TYR A 7 -24.46 -3.95 2.54
N PHE A 8 -24.05 -4.31 1.32
CA PHE A 8 -23.01 -3.59 0.61
C PHE A 8 -23.52 -2.32 -0.06
N ILE A 9 -22.79 -1.22 0.14
CA ILE A 9 -22.98 0.02 -0.60
C ILE A 9 -21.98 0.00 -1.76
N PRO A 10 -22.42 -0.12 -3.03
CA PRO A 10 -21.52 -0.13 -4.18
C PRO A 10 -20.57 1.07 -4.16
N GLU A 11 -19.33 0.87 -4.63
CA GLU A 11 -18.27 1.89 -4.76
C GLU A 11 -17.82 2.56 -3.44
N LYS A 12 -18.53 2.29 -2.32
CA LYS A 12 -18.22 2.83 -0.99
C LYS A 12 -17.76 1.76 -0.01
N THR A 13 -18.00 0.48 -0.31
CA THR A 13 -17.60 -0.61 0.56
C THR A 13 -16.23 -1.11 0.17
N ILE A 14 -15.27 -0.97 1.09
CA ILE A 14 -13.91 -1.50 0.97
C ILE A 14 -13.80 -2.72 1.88
N LEU A 15 -13.31 -3.82 1.35
CA LEU A 15 -13.07 -5.05 2.08
C LEU A 15 -11.56 -5.25 2.24
N ALA A 16 -11.07 -5.29 3.48
CA ALA A 16 -9.65 -5.48 3.75
C ALA A 16 -9.24 -6.96 3.66
N HIS A 17 -7.95 -7.18 3.36
CA HIS A 17 -7.25 -8.47 3.36
C HIS A 17 -7.64 -9.44 2.25
N GLY A 18 -8.83 -10.01 2.27
CA GLY A 18 -9.37 -10.87 1.21
C GLY A 18 -8.72 -12.26 1.07
N SER A 19 -7.93 -12.73 2.04
CA SER A 19 -7.16 -13.98 1.95
C SER A 19 -8.03 -15.23 1.83
N TRP A 20 -9.21 -15.24 2.43
CA TRP A 20 -10.09 -16.39 2.51
C TRP A 20 -11.33 -16.32 1.62
N VAL A 21 -11.39 -15.34 0.74
CA VAL A 21 -12.54 -15.14 -0.16
C VAL A 21 -12.51 -16.16 -1.29
N LYS A 22 -13.65 -16.83 -1.50
CA LYS A 22 -13.83 -17.84 -2.55
C LYS A 22 -14.08 -17.18 -3.92
N LYS A 23 -13.79 -17.88 -5.02
CA LYS A 23 -14.06 -17.37 -6.38
C LYS A 23 -15.51 -16.93 -6.62
N SER A 24 -16.49 -17.62 -5.99
CA SER A 24 -17.90 -17.21 -6.07
C SER A 24 -18.17 -15.88 -5.37
N GLU A 25 -17.47 -15.61 -4.27
CA GLU A 25 -17.59 -14.38 -3.51
C GLU A 25 -16.85 -13.23 -4.21
N MET A 26 -15.69 -13.50 -4.86
CA MET A 26 -15.02 -12.51 -5.72
C MET A 26 -15.94 -12.04 -6.86
N ARG A 27 -16.69 -12.96 -7.51
CA ARG A 27 -17.69 -12.59 -8.50
C ARG A 27 -18.81 -11.71 -7.92
N THR A 28 -19.20 -11.95 -6.68
CA THR A 28 -20.16 -11.08 -5.98
C THR A 28 -19.56 -9.71 -5.72
N MET A 29 -18.30 -9.64 -5.29
CA MET A 29 -17.58 -8.37 -5.11
C MET A 29 -17.56 -7.55 -6.40
N ALA A 30 -17.17 -8.17 -7.52
CA ALA A 30 -17.16 -7.51 -8.82
C ALA A 30 -18.54 -7.00 -9.24
N ARG A 31 -19.58 -7.84 -9.11
CA ARG A 31 -20.98 -7.47 -9.45
C ARG A 31 -21.49 -6.29 -8.59
N ARG A 32 -21.03 -6.19 -7.36
CA ARG A 32 -21.42 -5.13 -6.41
C ARG A 32 -20.47 -3.92 -6.43
N ASN A 33 -19.47 -3.88 -7.33
CA ASN A 33 -18.44 -2.85 -7.40
C ASN A 33 -17.74 -2.60 -6.05
N LEU A 34 -17.42 -3.70 -5.34
CA LEU A 34 -16.68 -3.62 -4.08
C LEU A 34 -15.18 -3.54 -4.36
N VAL A 35 -14.46 -2.84 -3.50
CA VAL A 35 -13.01 -2.68 -3.58
C VAL A 35 -12.32 -3.59 -2.58
N LEU A 36 -11.28 -4.30 -3.01
CA LEU A 36 -10.37 -5.00 -2.11
C LEU A 36 -9.24 -4.06 -1.68
N ALA A 37 -9.01 -3.90 -0.38
CA ALA A 37 -7.77 -3.34 0.17
C ALA A 37 -6.82 -4.50 0.50
N HIS A 38 -5.81 -4.71 -0.34
CA HIS A 38 -4.78 -5.73 -0.14
C HIS A 38 -3.71 -5.22 0.81
N CYS A 39 -3.49 -5.91 1.93
CA CYS A 39 -2.58 -5.52 3.01
C CYS A 39 -1.53 -6.62 3.25
N PRO A 40 -0.55 -6.82 2.35
CA PRO A 40 0.36 -7.96 2.41
C PRO A 40 1.24 -7.98 3.66
N SER A 41 1.76 -6.85 4.11
CA SER A 41 2.57 -6.77 5.34
C SER A 41 1.81 -7.30 6.54
N SER A 42 0.57 -6.83 6.75
CA SER A 42 -0.28 -7.24 7.84
C SER A 42 -0.58 -8.74 7.77
N ASN A 43 -0.99 -9.23 6.60
CA ASN A 43 -1.32 -10.64 6.42
C ASN A 43 -0.14 -11.57 6.71
N MET A 44 1.06 -11.20 6.27
CA MET A 44 2.27 -11.98 6.51
C MET A 44 2.75 -11.88 7.94
N LYS A 45 2.79 -10.68 8.52
CA LYS A 45 3.23 -10.46 9.91
C LYS A 45 2.34 -11.18 10.92
N LEU A 46 1.03 -11.15 10.72
CA LEU A 46 0.06 -11.80 11.59
C LEU A 46 -0.20 -13.28 11.25
N ALA A 47 0.46 -13.80 10.21
CA ALA A 47 0.31 -15.18 9.76
C ALA A 47 -1.16 -15.58 9.54
N CYS A 48 -1.95 -14.74 8.88
CA CYS A 48 -3.39 -14.93 8.68
C CYS A 48 -3.76 -16.05 7.68
N GLY A 49 -2.81 -16.92 7.33
CA GLY A 49 -3.03 -18.08 6.45
C GLY A 49 -2.77 -17.80 4.98
N GLY A 50 -2.07 -16.71 4.65
CA GLY A 50 -1.69 -16.31 3.30
C GLY A 50 -2.14 -14.90 2.92
N THR A 51 -1.84 -14.54 1.70
CA THR A 51 -2.26 -13.27 1.10
C THR A 51 -3.37 -13.49 0.07
N ALA A 52 -4.11 -12.44 -0.26
CA ALA A 52 -5.11 -12.53 -1.32
C ALA A 52 -4.44 -12.83 -2.67
N SER A 53 -5.01 -13.76 -3.45
CA SER A 53 -4.54 -14.06 -4.81
C SER A 53 -4.97 -12.96 -5.77
N LEU A 54 -4.11 -11.97 -6.01
CA LEU A 54 -4.44 -10.82 -6.88
C LEU A 54 -4.76 -11.23 -8.32
N PRO A 55 -4.09 -12.22 -8.93
CA PRO A 55 -4.51 -12.73 -10.24
C PRO A 55 -5.95 -13.22 -10.27
N ALA A 56 -6.43 -13.90 -9.22
CA ALA A 56 -7.81 -14.38 -9.14
C ALA A 56 -8.83 -13.23 -8.97
N TYR A 57 -8.49 -12.21 -8.19
CA TYR A 57 -9.32 -11.01 -8.07
C TYR A 57 -9.41 -10.23 -9.39
N LYS A 58 -8.29 -10.09 -10.09
CA LYS A 58 -8.22 -9.45 -11.42
C LYS A 58 -9.07 -10.23 -12.45
N GLU A 59 -8.94 -11.57 -12.48
CA GLU A 59 -9.75 -12.44 -13.33
C GLU A 59 -11.26 -12.28 -13.04
N ALA A 60 -11.64 -12.12 -11.78
CA ALA A 60 -13.01 -11.89 -11.36
C ALA A 60 -13.52 -10.47 -11.65
N GLY A 61 -12.66 -9.51 -12.02
CA GLY A 61 -13.02 -8.12 -12.30
C GLY A 61 -13.20 -7.27 -11.04
N VAL A 62 -12.59 -7.66 -9.91
CA VAL A 62 -12.62 -6.87 -8.67
C VAL A 62 -11.55 -5.80 -8.72
N GLU A 63 -11.92 -4.57 -8.37
CA GLU A 63 -10.95 -3.50 -8.14
C GLU A 63 -10.12 -3.81 -6.91
N VAL A 64 -8.78 -3.69 -7.04
CA VAL A 64 -7.84 -3.89 -5.95
C VAL A 64 -7.05 -2.62 -5.71
N ARG A 65 -6.97 -2.21 -4.45
CA ARG A 65 -6.10 -1.15 -3.95
C ARG A 65 -5.15 -1.73 -2.91
N LEU A 66 -4.03 -1.06 -2.68
CA LEU A 66 -3.15 -1.39 -1.57
C LEU A 66 -3.59 -0.68 -0.30
N GLY A 67 -3.31 -1.32 0.84
CA GLY A 67 -3.48 -0.74 2.16
C GLY A 67 -2.34 -1.15 3.07
N THR A 68 -1.89 -0.24 3.92
CA THR A 68 -0.84 -0.53 4.90
C THR A 68 -1.38 -1.25 6.14
N ASP A 69 -2.71 -1.22 6.36
CA ASP A 69 -3.30 -1.54 7.65
C ASP A 69 -2.76 -0.61 8.76
N GLY A 70 -3.04 -0.88 10.01
CA GLY A 70 -2.52 -0.09 11.12
C GLY A 70 -1.05 -0.36 11.44
N PRO A 71 -0.32 0.60 12.05
CA PRO A 71 1.10 0.42 12.40
C PRO A 71 1.36 -0.78 13.30
N ALA A 72 0.43 -1.12 14.19
CA ALA A 72 0.54 -2.29 15.06
C ALA A 72 0.42 -3.60 14.30
N SER A 73 -0.40 -3.64 13.24
CA SER A 73 -0.66 -4.83 12.43
C SER A 73 0.42 -5.05 11.38
N SER A 74 0.77 -4.04 10.60
CA SER A 74 1.72 -4.16 9.49
C SER A 74 3.18 -4.04 9.94
N GLY A 75 3.45 -3.08 10.81
CA GLY A 75 4.83 -2.74 11.19
C GLY A 75 5.64 -2.13 10.04
N SER A 76 4.98 -1.74 8.95
CA SER A 76 5.62 -1.18 7.76
C SER A 76 5.79 0.34 7.80
N GLY A 77 5.45 0.97 8.91
CA GLY A 77 5.53 2.43 9.04
C GLY A 77 4.58 3.20 8.13
N LEU A 78 3.48 2.58 7.69
CA LEU A 78 2.51 3.15 6.74
C LEU A 78 3.13 3.48 5.36
N ASP A 79 4.15 2.73 4.94
CA ASP A 79 4.86 2.93 3.68
C ASP A 79 4.19 2.15 2.53
N MET A 80 3.54 2.87 1.63
CA MET A 80 2.88 2.30 0.46
C MET A 80 3.85 1.71 -0.58
N ALA A 81 5.10 2.19 -0.65
CA ALA A 81 6.11 1.63 -1.53
C ALA A 81 6.56 0.24 -1.04
N VAL A 82 6.67 0.08 0.28
CA VAL A 82 6.92 -1.24 0.91
C VAL A 82 5.77 -2.20 0.61
N GLU A 83 4.52 -1.78 0.77
CA GLU A 83 3.35 -2.63 0.45
C GLU A 83 3.33 -3.03 -1.03
N ALA A 84 3.61 -2.11 -1.94
CA ALA A 84 3.69 -2.38 -3.36
C ALA A 84 4.79 -3.40 -3.70
N ARG A 85 5.98 -3.25 -3.09
CA ARG A 85 7.07 -4.21 -3.23
C ARG A 85 6.69 -5.60 -2.73
N LEU A 86 6.14 -5.68 -1.53
CA LEU A 86 5.73 -6.95 -0.93
C LEU A 86 4.63 -7.62 -1.74
N SER A 87 3.65 -6.86 -2.25
CA SER A 87 2.64 -7.38 -3.17
C SER A 87 3.27 -8.02 -4.39
N CYS A 88 4.21 -7.35 -5.06
CA CYS A 88 4.91 -7.92 -6.21
C CYS A 88 5.63 -9.23 -5.86
N LEU A 89 6.35 -9.24 -4.75
CA LEU A 89 7.18 -10.39 -4.36
C LEU A 89 6.31 -11.59 -3.97
N VAL A 90 5.29 -11.38 -3.12
CA VAL A 90 4.44 -12.47 -2.65
C VAL A 90 3.59 -13.06 -3.76
N GLN A 91 3.02 -12.24 -4.64
CA GLN A 91 2.23 -12.76 -5.77
C GLN A 91 3.09 -13.60 -6.71
N ARG A 92 4.30 -13.15 -7.04
CA ARG A 92 5.23 -13.92 -7.88
C ARG A 92 5.69 -15.22 -7.23
N HIS A 93 5.95 -15.17 -5.93
CA HIS A 93 6.34 -16.35 -5.17
C HIS A 93 5.21 -17.39 -5.12
N ASP A 94 4.01 -16.98 -4.74
CA ASP A 94 2.88 -17.89 -4.51
C ASP A 94 2.35 -18.48 -5.82
N HIS A 95 2.44 -17.75 -6.92
CA HIS A 95 1.98 -18.20 -8.23
C HIS A 95 3.08 -18.83 -9.12
N TRP A 96 4.35 -18.82 -8.68
CA TRP A 96 5.51 -19.29 -9.45
C TRP A 96 5.60 -18.63 -10.81
N ASP A 97 5.18 -17.38 -10.90
CA ASP A 97 5.07 -16.60 -12.12
C ASP A 97 5.62 -15.18 -11.92
N ALA A 98 6.68 -14.86 -12.63
CA ALA A 98 7.32 -13.53 -12.59
C ALA A 98 6.42 -12.41 -13.14
N SER A 99 5.34 -12.75 -13.84
CA SER A 99 4.35 -11.80 -14.38
C SER A 99 3.06 -11.69 -13.56
N ALA A 100 2.92 -12.44 -12.45
CA ALA A 100 1.71 -12.46 -11.63
C ALA A 100 1.27 -11.07 -11.14
N LEU A 101 2.24 -10.19 -10.84
CA LEU A 101 2.01 -8.77 -10.58
C LEU A 101 3.23 -7.95 -11.02
N LEU A 102 3.04 -6.99 -11.90
CA LEU A 102 4.08 -6.08 -12.36
C LEU A 102 4.19 -4.85 -11.45
N ALA A 103 5.39 -4.25 -11.38
CA ALA A 103 5.62 -3.05 -10.56
C ALA A 103 4.67 -1.90 -10.93
N LYS A 104 4.38 -1.70 -12.22
CA LYS A 104 3.41 -0.69 -12.67
C LYS A 104 1.98 -0.95 -12.20
N GLU A 105 1.59 -2.23 -12.09
CA GLU A 105 0.27 -2.59 -11.58
C GLU A 105 0.20 -2.34 -10.06
N ALA A 106 1.24 -2.72 -9.32
CA ALA A 106 1.34 -2.43 -7.89
C ALA A 106 1.36 -0.91 -7.61
N PHE A 107 2.07 -0.13 -8.43
CA PHE A 107 2.05 1.32 -8.36
C PHE A 107 0.65 1.90 -8.58
N ALA A 108 -0.08 1.40 -9.59
CA ALA A 108 -1.45 1.82 -9.86
C ALA A 108 -2.41 1.48 -8.71
N MET A 109 -2.19 0.35 -8.01
CA MET A 109 -2.97 0.01 -6.81
C MET A 109 -2.65 0.89 -5.60
N ALA A 110 -1.42 1.46 -5.54
CA ALA A 110 -0.96 2.36 -4.49
C ALA A 110 -1.34 3.82 -4.71
N THR A 111 -1.83 4.17 -5.90
CA THR A 111 -2.11 5.53 -6.32
C THR A 111 -3.58 5.68 -6.73
N VAL A 112 -4.12 6.87 -6.50
CA VAL A 112 -5.46 7.25 -6.95
C VAL A 112 -5.36 8.60 -7.66
N GLU A 113 -6.27 8.86 -8.58
CA GLU A 113 -6.41 10.19 -9.16
C GLU A 113 -6.92 11.14 -8.05
N SER A 114 -6.06 12.04 -7.61
CA SER A 114 -6.36 13.00 -6.56
C SER A 114 -5.58 14.30 -6.77
N LYS A 115 -5.79 15.27 -5.87
CA LYS A 115 -4.96 16.49 -5.79
C LYS A 115 -3.67 16.28 -5.00
N ASP A 116 -3.47 15.08 -4.48
CA ASP A 116 -2.30 14.72 -3.69
C ASP A 116 -1.23 14.18 -4.62
N TRP A 117 0.00 14.60 -4.42
CA TRP A 117 1.12 14.17 -5.25
C TRP A 117 2.43 14.23 -4.49
N ALA A 118 3.36 13.38 -4.90
CA ALA A 118 4.71 13.30 -4.36
C ALA A 118 5.75 13.44 -5.47
N VAL A 119 6.86 14.10 -5.18
CA VAL A 119 8.01 14.23 -6.06
C VAL A 119 9.15 13.39 -5.55
N TRP A 120 9.69 12.53 -6.42
CA TRP A 120 10.77 11.63 -6.09
C TRP A 120 12.07 12.04 -6.79
N ASN A 121 13.19 11.89 -6.07
CA ASN A 121 14.52 12.23 -6.59
C ASN A 121 15.01 11.16 -7.57
N LEU A 122 14.92 11.44 -8.87
CA LEU A 122 15.44 10.50 -9.89
C LEU A 122 16.98 10.39 -9.89
N LYS A 123 17.70 11.30 -9.25
CA LYS A 123 19.16 11.24 -9.10
C LYS A 123 19.61 10.41 -7.91
N ASP A 124 18.69 9.92 -7.08
CA ASP A 124 18.99 8.95 -6.04
C ASP A 124 19.62 7.69 -6.67
N ILE A 125 20.69 7.19 -6.07
CA ILE A 125 21.40 5.99 -6.56
C ILE A 125 20.47 4.77 -6.71
N ARG A 126 19.45 4.67 -5.88
CA ARG A 126 18.43 3.60 -5.91
C ARG A 126 17.55 3.67 -7.17
N MET A 127 17.41 4.85 -7.74
CA MET A 127 16.65 5.08 -8.97
C MET A 127 17.49 4.83 -10.25
N SER A 128 18.80 4.55 -10.10
CA SER A 128 19.71 4.29 -11.22
C SER A 128 19.56 2.85 -11.74
N PRO A 129 19.73 2.61 -13.07
CA PRO A 129 19.88 3.62 -14.11
C PRO A 129 18.56 4.32 -14.42
N TYR A 130 18.60 5.62 -14.56
CA TYR A 130 17.44 6.42 -14.97
C TYR A 130 17.59 6.88 -16.44
N GLY A 131 16.48 7.18 -17.08
CA GLY A 131 16.43 7.60 -18.47
C GLY A 131 15.03 8.15 -18.78
N LYS A 132 14.55 7.95 -20.00
CA LYS A 132 13.21 8.39 -20.42
C LYS A 132 12.12 7.34 -20.23
N ASP A 133 12.46 6.19 -19.67
CA ASP A 133 11.56 5.06 -19.48
C ASP A 133 10.87 5.13 -18.13
N ASN A 134 9.62 5.55 -18.13
CA ASN A 134 8.80 5.69 -16.93
C ASN A 134 8.55 4.34 -16.22
N GLU A 135 8.42 3.24 -16.96
CA GLU A 135 8.21 1.92 -16.34
C GLU A 135 9.43 1.50 -15.50
N ARG A 136 10.63 1.87 -15.97
CA ARG A 136 11.87 1.63 -15.21
C ARG A 136 11.91 2.47 -13.93
N HIS A 137 11.50 3.73 -13.98
CA HIS A 137 11.45 4.58 -12.79
C HIS A 137 10.50 4.01 -11.75
N ILE A 138 9.30 3.57 -12.18
CA ILE A 138 8.32 2.92 -11.30
C ILE A 138 8.92 1.63 -10.73
N SER A 139 9.55 0.80 -11.55
CA SER A 139 10.17 -0.44 -11.09
C SER A 139 11.27 -0.19 -10.05
N ASN A 140 12.15 0.79 -10.31
CA ASN A 140 13.19 1.16 -9.36
C ASN A 140 12.60 1.65 -8.04
N LEU A 141 11.59 2.53 -8.10
CA LEU A 141 10.91 3.04 -6.90
C LEU A 141 10.31 1.89 -6.07
N ILE A 142 9.60 0.97 -6.71
CA ILE A 142 8.95 -0.15 -6.02
C ILE A 142 9.97 -1.12 -5.41
N TYR A 143 11.01 -1.50 -6.15
CA TYR A 143 11.94 -2.53 -5.67
C TYR A 143 13.07 -2.00 -4.81
N ASN A 144 13.54 -0.79 -5.06
CA ASN A 144 14.72 -0.24 -4.41
C ASN A 144 14.39 0.90 -3.44
N GLY A 145 13.15 1.44 -3.49
CA GLY A 145 12.80 2.67 -2.82
C GLY A 145 13.37 3.90 -3.52
N GLY A 146 13.23 5.04 -2.89
CA GLY A 146 13.72 6.32 -3.39
C GLY A 146 13.65 7.39 -2.30
N GLU A 147 14.16 8.56 -2.60
CA GLU A 147 14.04 9.75 -1.76
C GLU A 147 12.85 10.58 -2.23
N CYS A 148 11.85 10.76 -1.36
CA CYS A 148 10.76 11.70 -1.60
C CYS A 148 11.24 13.12 -1.26
N LEU A 149 11.14 14.04 -2.21
CA LEU A 149 11.54 15.43 -2.03
C LEU A 149 10.39 16.31 -1.57
N ASP A 150 9.23 16.18 -2.22
CA ASP A 150 8.07 17.01 -1.92
C ASP A 150 6.82 16.15 -1.80
N LEU A 151 5.92 16.56 -0.89
CA LEU A 151 4.60 15.97 -0.72
C LEU A 151 3.57 17.09 -0.59
N TRP A 152 2.51 16.97 -1.38
CA TRP A 152 1.40 17.90 -1.39
C TRP A 152 0.09 17.14 -1.12
N VAL A 153 -0.72 17.66 -0.22
CA VAL A 153 -2.02 17.10 0.14
C VAL A 153 -3.08 18.19 0.02
N ASP A 154 -4.10 17.93 -0.77
CA ASP A 154 -5.18 18.88 -1.10
C ASP A 154 -4.67 20.26 -1.53
N GLY A 155 -3.56 20.28 -2.29
CA GLY A 155 -2.92 21.49 -2.79
C GLY A 155 -2.05 22.25 -1.78
N ALA A 156 -1.91 21.74 -0.54
CA ALA A 156 -1.02 22.30 0.47
C ALA A 156 0.30 21.51 0.55
N PRO A 157 1.47 22.17 0.65
CA PRO A 157 2.74 21.50 0.82
C PRO A 157 2.87 20.95 2.26
N ILE A 158 2.98 19.63 2.37
CA ILE A 158 3.23 18.95 3.65
C ILE A 158 4.73 18.74 3.88
N MET A 159 5.46 18.46 2.78
CA MET A 159 6.91 18.33 2.79
C MET A 159 7.49 19.04 1.57
N GLN A 160 8.63 19.71 1.73
CA GLN A 160 9.38 20.34 0.65
C GLN A 160 10.87 20.18 0.86
N SER A 161 11.57 19.78 -0.19
CA SER A 161 13.01 19.51 -0.18
C SER A 161 13.44 18.55 0.95
N GLY A 162 12.60 17.56 1.26
CA GLY A 162 12.85 16.58 2.31
C GLY A 162 12.49 17.06 3.73
N GLU A 163 12.02 18.28 3.92
CA GLU A 163 11.64 18.81 5.22
C GLU A 163 10.12 18.85 5.40
N ILE A 164 9.62 18.28 6.48
CA ILE A 164 8.20 18.37 6.85
C ILE A 164 7.89 19.79 7.32
N LYS A 165 6.82 20.38 6.77
CA LYS A 165 6.44 21.78 7.05
C LYS A 165 5.34 21.92 8.08
N THR A 166 4.66 20.82 8.42
CA THR A 166 3.46 20.84 9.27
C THR A 166 3.75 20.51 10.73
N LEU A 167 4.95 20.01 11.04
CA LEU A 167 5.37 19.64 12.41
C LEU A 167 6.89 19.71 12.54
N ASN A 168 7.35 19.74 13.79
CA ASN A 168 8.76 19.59 14.14
C ASN A 168 9.04 18.12 14.43
N GLU A 169 9.71 17.42 13.51
CA GLU A 169 9.98 15.99 13.64
C GLU A 169 10.82 15.65 14.86
N GLN A 170 11.84 16.46 15.18
CA GLN A 170 12.73 16.21 16.31
C GLN A 170 11.96 16.33 17.64
N GLU A 171 11.20 17.39 17.82
CA GLU A 171 10.36 17.59 19.01
C GLU A 171 9.33 16.49 19.20
N LEU A 172 8.71 16.06 18.08
CA LEU A 172 7.75 14.95 18.09
C LEU A 172 8.41 13.65 18.54
N LEU A 173 9.59 13.30 18.00
CA LEU A 173 10.33 12.09 18.35
C LEU A 173 10.77 12.11 19.82
N GLU A 174 11.28 13.24 20.31
CA GLU A 174 11.64 13.40 21.72
C GLU A 174 10.43 13.18 22.63
N THR A 175 9.33 13.88 22.36
CA THR A 175 8.09 13.76 23.13
C THR A 175 7.54 12.32 23.11
N PHE A 176 7.56 11.66 21.96
CA PHE A 176 7.12 10.28 21.83
C PHE A 176 7.99 9.32 22.65
N ASN A 177 9.30 9.44 22.56
CA ASN A 177 10.23 8.58 23.30
C ASN A 177 10.08 8.77 24.82
N ASP A 178 9.95 10.00 25.30
CA ASP A 178 9.72 10.30 26.71
C ASP A 178 8.39 9.69 27.19
N THR A 179 7.31 9.84 26.42
CA THR A 179 6.02 9.24 26.75
C THR A 179 6.08 7.71 26.83
N VAL A 180 6.78 7.07 25.90
CA VAL A 180 6.96 5.61 25.90
C VAL A 180 7.80 5.15 27.10
N ASN A 181 8.87 5.86 27.42
CA ASN A 181 9.72 5.54 28.57
C ASN A 181 8.95 5.69 29.89
N ASP A 182 8.16 6.75 30.03
CA ASP A 182 7.31 6.97 31.21
C ASP A 182 6.27 5.84 31.37
N TYR A 183 5.65 5.42 30.26
CA TYR A 183 4.72 4.29 30.27
C TYR A 183 5.38 2.99 30.75
N TYR A 184 6.56 2.64 30.20
CA TYR A 184 7.26 1.42 30.61
C TYR A 184 7.82 1.50 32.04
N SER A 185 8.08 2.68 32.58
CA SER A 185 8.54 2.85 33.95
C SER A 185 7.45 2.57 35.00
N GLN A 186 6.18 2.51 34.56
CA GLN A 186 5.01 2.26 35.41
C GLN A 186 4.56 0.78 35.39
N LEU A 187 5.17 -0.05 34.53
CA LEU A 187 4.92 -1.50 34.45
C LEU A 187 5.89 -2.30 35.31
#